data_f940badd00378eb2538897376c629d4b
#
_entry.id   f940badd00378eb2538897376c629d4b
#
_cell.length_a   1.000
_cell.length_b   1.000
_cell.length_c   1.000
_cell.angle_alpha   90.00
_cell.angle_beta   90.00
_cell.angle_gamma   90.00
#
_symmetry.space_group_name_H-M   'P 1'
#
loop_
_entity.id
_entity.type
_entity.pdbx_description
1 polymer ?
#
loop_
_entity_poly.entity_id
_entity_poly.type
_entity_poly.pdbx_seq_one_letter_code
_entity_poly.pdbx_strand_id
1 'polypeptide(L)'
;MIQTPDKFLKVFFVLLFLLGSSFSVLSSSRGISKVSIKTIGGEEVGLYEESHALVIGVSDYTEGWPRLNGVKEDVKEVRNALEDNGFKVKLVMDPDRSKLEKEIREFVVRFGRKENNRLLFYYAGHGYSQKLGYGGRMGYLVPRDAPNPNQDPMGFELSAISMQNIETYARNISSKHALFVFDSCFAGSIFNVTRAIPKAIELKTARPVRQFITSGSADQEVPD
;
A
#
# COMPACT_ATOMS: atom_id res chain seq x y z
N MET A 1 16.05 -14.83 -28.28
CA MET A 1 16.15 -13.41 -27.87
C MET A 1 14.73 -13.01 -27.47
N ILE A 2 14.37 -13.26 -26.22
CA ILE A 2 13.03 -13.00 -25.67
C ILE A 2 13.14 -11.67 -24.91
N GLN A 3 12.47 -10.66 -25.42
CA GLN A 3 12.41 -9.33 -24.81
C GLN A 3 11.64 -9.42 -23.48
N THR A 4 12.27 -8.98 -22.41
CA THR A 4 11.65 -8.83 -21.09
C THR A 4 10.50 -7.81 -21.13
N PRO A 5 9.35 -8.09 -20.54
CA PRO A 5 8.25 -7.12 -20.49
C PRO A 5 8.63 -5.95 -19.59
N ASP A 6 8.48 -4.81 -20.16
CA ASP A 6 8.93 -3.48 -19.81
C ASP A 6 8.45 -3.02 -18.43
N LYS A 7 9.34 -2.35 -17.68
CA LYS A 7 9.10 -1.63 -16.42
C LYS A 7 7.93 -0.63 -16.52
N PHE A 8 7.58 -0.22 -17.74
CA PHE A 8 6.44 0.63 -18.07
C PHE A 8 5.07 0.09 -17.63
N LEU A 9 4.89 -1.22 -17.53
CA LEU A 9 3.59 -1.81 -17.18
C LEU A 9 3.29 -1.67 -15.68
N LYS A 10 4.30 -1.71 -14.83
CA LYS A 10 4.13 -1.56 -13.36
C LYS A 10 3.70 -0.14 -12.99
N VAL A 11 4.34 0.87 -13.58
CA VAL A 11 3.99 2.30 -13.41
C VAL A 11 2.62 2.61 -14.01
N PHE A 12 2.24 1.93 -15.10
CA PHE A 12 0.98 2.15 -15.80
C PHE A 12 -0.25 1.75 -14.95
N PHE A 13 -0.16 0.70 -14.13
CA PHE A 13 -1.29 0.29 -13.27
C PHE A 13 -1.53 1.24 -12.09
N VAL A 14 -0.48 1.83 -11.52
CA VAL A 14 -0.62 2.88 -10.51
C VAL A 14 -1.16 4.17 -11.16
N LEU A 15 -0.75 4.46 -12.38
CA LEU A 15 -1.20 5.64 -13.13
C LEU A 15 -2.65 5.50 -13.62
N LEU A 16 -3.12 4.31 -14.00
CA LEU A 16 -4.48 4.11 -14.54
C LEU A 16 -5.57 4.40 -13.51
N PHE A 17 -5.29 4.22 -12.23
CA PHE A 17 -6.22 4.60 -11.16
C PHE A 17 -6.22 6.12 -10.88
N LEU A 18 -5.18 6.82 -11.33
CA LEU A 18 -5.01 8.27 -11.19
C LEU A 18 -5.55 9.06 -12.41
N LEU A 19 -5.69 8.40 -13.58
CA LEU A 19 -6.04 9.05 -14.85
C LEU A 19 -7.54 9.08 -15.18
N GLY A 20 -8.41 8.70 -14.24
CA GLY A 20 -9.87 8.71 -14.44
C GLY A 20 -10.53 10.09 -14.58
N SER A 21 -9.76 11.17 -14.67
CA SER A 21 -10.31 12.51 -14.90
C SER A 21 -9.25 13.41 -15.55
N SER A 22 -9.41 13.68 -16.84
CA SER A 22 -8.66 14.72 -17.51
C SER A 22 -9.09 16.08 -16.98
N PHE A 23 -8.37 16.62 -15.99
CA PHE A 23 -8.54 17.99 -15.55
C PHE A 23 -7.29 18.78 -15.91
N SER A 24 -7.50 19.90 -16.62
CA SER A 24 -6.48 20.92 -16.87
C SER A 24 -6.04 21.51 -15.53
N VAL A 25 -4.83 21.19 -15.10
CA VAL A 25 -4.24 21.77 -13.90
C VAL A 25 -3.58 23.07 -14.28
N LEU A 26 -4.20 24.19 -13.89
CA LEU A 26 -3.52 25.47 -13.77
C LEU A 26 -2.55 25.36 -12.58
N SER A 27 -1.25 25.38 -12.88
CA SER A 27 -0.18 25.42 -11.89
C SER A 27 -0.31 26.66 -11.01
N SER A 28 -0.64 26.47 -9.75
CA SER A 28 -0.58 27.53 -8.75
C SER A 28 -0.11 26.95 -7.41
N SER A 29 1.03 27.49 -6.97
CA SER A 29 1.56 27.54 -5.60
C SER A 29 1.45 26.28 -4.72
N ARG A 30 2.57 25.95 -4.09
CA ARG A 30 2.76 24.96 -2.99
C ARG A 30 1.75 25.17 -1.84
N GLY A 31 0.50 24.81 -2.09
CA GLY A 31 -0.58 24.81 -1.13
C GLY A 31 -1.33 23.49 -1.25
N ILE A 32 -1.81 22.97 -0.13
CA ILE A 32 -2.63 21.76 0.00
C ILE A 32 -3.73 21.80 -1.07
N SER A 33 -3.58 21.02 -2.16
CA SER A 33 -4.61 20.93 -3.18
C SER A 33 -5.75 20.06 -2.62
N LYS A 34 -6.86 20.71 -2.27
CA LYS A 34 -8.10 19.99 -1.95
C LYS A 34 -8.57 19.29 -3.22
N VAL A 35 -8.71 17.98 -3.16
CA VAL A 35 -9.34 17.23 -4.25
C VAL A 35 -10.83 17.55 -4.20
N SER A 36 -11.34 18.22 -5.23
CA SER A 36 -12.75 18.58 -5.35
C SER A 36 -13.36 18.00 -6.61
N ILE A 37 -14.66 17.77 -6.59
CA ILE A 37 -15.47 17.44 -7.76
C ILE A 37 -16.48 18.54 -7.99
N LYS A 38 -16.75 18.84 -9.28
CA LYS A 38 -17.88 19.71 -9.64
C LYS A 38 -19.12 18.84 -9.79
N THR A 39 -20.17 19.21 -9.08
CA THR A 39 -21.48 18.60 -9.26
C THR A 39 -22.07 19.01 -10.61
N ILE A 40 -23.12 18.31 -11.06
CA ILE A 40 -23.86 18.69 -12.28
C ILE A 40 -24.44 20.12 -12.18
N GLY A 41 -24.68 20.61 -10.96
CA GLY A 41 -25.13 21.98 -10.68
C GLY A 41 -23.99 23.02 -10.63
N GLY A 42 -22.72 22.63 -10.86
CA GLY A 42 -21.56 23.53 -10.89
C GLY A 42 -20.94 23.82 -9.54
N GLU A 43 -21.49 23.27 -8.45
CA GLU A 43 -20.91 23.42 -7.10
C GLU A 43 -19.63 22.57 -6.97
N GLU A 44 -18.60 23.14 -6.35
CA GLU A 44 -17.35 22.46 -6.07
C GLU A 44 -17.39 21.82 -4.69
N VAL A 45 -17.39 20.49 -4.63
CA VAL A 45 -17.40 19.72 -3.39
C VAL A 45 -16.01 19.15 -3.14
N GLY A 46 -15.38 19.59 -2.05
CA GLY A 46 -14.11 19.03 -1.57
C GLY A 46 -14.31 17.59 -1.09
N LEU A 47 -13.59 16.65 -1.71
CA LEU A 47 -13.67 15.22 -1.33
C LEU A 47 -12.86 14.91 -0.08
N TYR A 48 -11.70 15.56 0.08
CA TYR A 48 -10.76 15.30 1.16
C TYR A 48 -10.20 16.61 1.74
N GLU A 49 -9.96 16.61 3.03
CA GLU A 49 -9.23 17.69 3.69
C GLU A 49 -7.74 17.53 3.53
N GLU A 50 -7.24 16.30 3.73
CA GLU A 50 -5.82 15.98 3.60
C GLU A 50 -5.62 14.61 2.92
N SER A 51 -4.49 14.49 2.23
CA SER A 51 -4.03 13.25 1.61
C SER A 51 -2.66 12.89 2.18
N HIS A 52 -2.56 11.71 2.79
CA HIS A 52 -1.33 11.23 3.41
C HIS A 52 -0.92 9.88 2.86
N ALA A 53 0.37 9.70 2.63
CA ALA A 53 0.93 8.43 2.22
C ALA A 53 2.07 7.99 3.13
N LEU A 54 2.11 6.69 3.42
CA LEU A 54 3.26 6.02 4.02
C LEU A 54 3.83 5.08 2.96
N VAL A 55 5.06 5.39 2.52
CA VAL A 55 5.80 4.60 1.53
C VAL A 55 6.95 3.89 2.25
N ILE A 56 6.98 2.58 2.17
CA ILE A 56 7.98 1.74 2.82
C ILE A 56 8.72 0.92 1.77
N GLY A 57 10.05 0.97 1.79
CA GLY A 57 10.91 0.13 0.97
C GLY A 57 11.86 -0.68 1.85
N VAL A 58 11.98 -1.98 1.58
CA VAL A 58 12.96 -2.84 2.22
C VAL A 58 13.84 -3.47 1.14
N SER A 59 15.07 -2.99 1.05
CA SER A 59 16.07 -3.36 0.04
C SER A 59 17.23 -4.16 0.65
N ASP A 60 17.75 -3.69 1.79
CA ASP A 60 18.96 -4.19 2.41
C ASP A 60 18.64 -5.10 3.62
N TYR A 61 18.39 -6.38 3.35
CA TYR A 61 18.13 -7.39 4.37
C TYR A 61 19.40 -7.88 5.04
N THR A 62 19.32 -8.21 6.34
CA THR A 62 20.49 -8.63 7.14
C THR A 62 20.49 -10.12 7.47
N GLU A 63 19.36 -10.82 7.35
CA GLU A 63 19.16 -12.18 7.88
C GLU A 63 18.75 -13.18 6.77
N GLY A 64 19.64 -13.34 5.78
CA GLY A 64 19.54 -14.42 4.78
C GLY A 64 18.55 -14.24 3.64
N TRP A 65 17.95 -13.06 3.50
CA TRP A 65 17.16 -12.69 2.33
C TRP A 65 18.03 -12.04 1.25
N PRO A 66 17.76 -12.29 -0.03
CA PRO A 66 18.41 -11.56 -1.11
C PRO A 66 18.16 -10.07 -1.04
N ARG A 67 19.15 -9.29 -1.45
CA ARG A 67 18.97 -7.85 -1.61
C ARG A 67 18.07 -7.55 -2.81
N LEU A 68 17.19 -6.55 -2.67
CA LEU A 68 16.32 -6.06 -3.72
C LEU A 68 16.82 -4.70 -4.22
N ASN A 69 17.53 -4.70 -5.37
CA ASN A 69 18.17 -3.48 -5.87
C ASN A 69 17.16 -2.49 -6.47
N GLY A 70 16.06 -2.95 -7.06
CA GLY A 70 15.03 -2.13 -7.67
C GLY A 70 14.23 -1.28 -6.69
N VAL A 71 14.03 -1.77 -5.45
CA VAL A 71 13.16 -1.15 -4.44
C VAL A 71 13.48 0.33 -4.19
N LYS A 72 14.77 0.70 -4.19
CA LYS A 72 15.17 2.10 -3.91
C LYS A 72 14.67 3.08 -4.97
N GLU A 73 14.67 2.68 -6.24
CA GLU A 73 14.16 3.50 -7.32
C GLU A 73 12.63 3.48 -7.34
N ASP A 74 12.01 2.31 -7.16
CA ASP A 74 10.56 2.16 -7.15
C ASP A 74 9.90 3.04 -6.09
N VAL A 75 10.40 3.04 -4.85
CA VAL A 75 9.83 3.88 -3.78
C VAL A 75 10.03 5.38 -4.02
N LYS A 76 11.11 5.76 -4.70
CA LYS A 76 11.37 7.15 -5.08
C LYS A 76 10.39 7.62 -6.17
N GLU A 77 10.16 6.79 -7.19
CA GLU A 77 9.19 7.08 -8.24
C GLU A 77 7.77 7.15 -7.67
N VAL A 78 7.38 6.19 -6.83
CA VAL A 78 6.08 6.18 -6.15
C VAL A 78 5.91 7.42 -5.26
N ARG A 79 6.93 7.78 -4.49
CA ARG A 79 6.92 9.00 -3.69
C ARG A 79 6.67 10.23 -4.55
N ASN A 80 7.44 10.42 -5.62
CA ASN A 80 7.32 11.59 -6.50
C ASN A 80 5.91 11.64 -7.11
N ALA A 81 5.41 10.53 -7.64
CA ALA A 81 4.07 10.45 -8.20
C ALA A 81 2.98 10.80 -7.18
N LEU A 82 3.13 10.38 -5.92
CA LEU A 82 2.19 10.70 -4.86
C LEU A 82 2.25 12.17 -4.45
N GLU A 83 3.45 12.75 -4.34
CA GLU A 83 3.64 14.17 -4.04
C GLU A 83 3.04 15.05 -5.15
N ASP A 84 3.23 14.69 -6.42
CA ASP A 84 2.63 15.36 -7.58
C ASP A 84 1.09 15.30 -7.58
N ASN A 85 0.53 14.26 -6.95
CA ASN A 85 -0.92 14.06 -6.76
C ASN A 85 -1.45 14.59 -5.42
N GLY A 86 -0.68 15.44 -4.73
CA GLY A 86 -1.09 16.18 -3.54
C GLY A 86 -1.06 15.37 -2.25
N PHE A 87 -0.35 14.25 -2.20
CA PHE A 87 -0.12 13.52 -0.96
C PHE A 87 1.06 14.12 -0.17
N LYS A 88 0.90 14.18 1.14
CA LYS A 88 2.00 14.36 2.08
C LYS A 88 2.63 13.00 2.32
N VAL A 89 3.81 12.75 1.76
CA VAL A 89 4.45 11.44 1.77
C VAL A 89 5.48 11.32 2.90
N LYS A 90 5.37 10.25 3.69
CA LYS A 90 6.43 9.79 4.57
C LYS A 90 7.10 8.57 3.94
N LEU A 91 8.38 8.70 3.57
CA LEU A 91 9.20 7.60 3.07
C LEU A 91 10.01 6.98 4.22
N VAL A 92 9.99 5.66 4.32
CA VAL A 92 10.76 4.88 5.31
C VAL A 92 11.52 3.79 4.57
N MET A 93 12.85 3.83 4.65
CA MET A 93 13.74 2.84 4.02
C MET A 93 14.28 1.86 5.07
N ASP A 94 14.36 0.61 4.68
CA ASP A 94 14.99 -0.49 5.40
C ASP A 94 14.61 -0.54 6.90
N PRO A 95 13.30 -0.46 7.26
CA PRO A 95 12.92 -0.55 8.66
C PRO A 95 13.14 -1.97 9.21
N ASP A 96 13.66 -2.06 10.43
CA ASP A 96 13.54 -3.25 11.26
C ASP A 96 12.07 -3.48 11.67
N ARG A 97 11.78 -4.63 12.30
CA ARG A 97 10.43 -4.96 12.75
C ARG A 97 9.81 -3.87 13.61
N SER A 98 10.54 -3.42 14.60
CA SER A 98 10.03 -2.44 15.59
C SER A 98 9.65 -1.12 14.92
N LYS A 99 10.53 -0.64 14.04
CA LYS A 99 10.32 0.59 13.28
C LYS A 99 9.16 0.43 12.29
N LEU A 100 9.11 -0.69 11.57
CA LEU A 100 8.04 -0.95 10.59
C LEU A 100 6.67 -0.93 11.27
N GLU A 101 6.51 -1.65 12.37
CA GLU A 101 5.26 -1.69 13.13
C GLU A 101 4.90 -0.32 13.70
N LYS A 102 5.86 0.38 14.27
CA LYS A 102 5.67 1.73 14.81
C LYS A 102 5.19 2.70 13.75
N GLU A 103 5.83 2.71 12.57
CA GLU A 103 5.48 3.61 11.48
C GLU A 103 4.06 3.37 10.94
N ILE A 104 3.65 2.10 10.79
CA ILE A 104 2.29 1.74 10.39
C ILE A 104 1.28 2.21 11.44
N ARG A 105 1.52 1.93 12.71
CA ARG A 105 0.62 2.33 13.80
C ARG A 105 0.52 3.84 13.94
N GLU A 106 1.63 4.56 13.88
CA GLU A 106 1.63 6.03 13.92
C GLU A 106 0.84 6.62 12.75
N PHE A 107 1.03 6.10 11.54
CA PHE A 107 0.31 6.52 10.35
C PHE A 107 -1.21 6.37 10.52
N VAL A 108 -1.65 5.20 11.00
CA VAL A 108 -3.07 4.92 11.24
C VAL A 108 -3.64 5.82 12.35
N VAL A 109 -2.92 6.00 13.46
CA VAL A 109 -3.41 6.81 14.59
C VAL A 109 -3.45 8.29 14.24
N ARG A 110 -2.41 8.83 13.58
CA ARG A 110 -2.32 10.27 13.29
C ARG A 110 -3.28 10.72 12.19
N PHE A 111 -3.40 9.90 11.13
CA PHE A 111 -4.11 10.31 9.92
C PHE A 111 -5.37 9.50 9.65
N GLY A 112 -5.41 8.25 10.09
CA GLY A 112 -6.52 7.35 9.84
C GLY A 112 -7.77 7.63 10.67
N ARG A 113 -7.67 8.40 11.75
CA ARG A 113 -8.82 8.77 12.61
C ARG A 113 -9.63 9.94 12.07
N LYS A 114 -9.10 10.68 11.10
CA LYS A 114 -9.78 11.83 10.48
C LYS A 114 -10.62 11.36 9.29
N GLU A 115 -11.95 11.48 9.40
CA GLU A 115 -12.89 10.94 8.40
C GLU A 115 -12.66 11.51 6.99
N ASN A 116 -12.35 12.80 6.89
CA ASN A 116 -12.16 13.47 5.61
C ASN A 116 -10.75 13.36 5.04
N ASN A 117 -9.91 12.48 5.59
CA ASN A 117 -8.60 12.19 5.01
C ASN A 117 -8.69 11.11 3.91
N ARG A 118 -7.73 11.16 2.98
CA ARG A 118 -7.41 10.10 2.03
C ARG A 118 -6.04 9.53 2.38
N LEU A 119 -5.95 8.19 2.48
CA LEU A 119 -4.73 7.51 2.89
C LEU A 119 -4.24 6.55 1.80
N LEU A 120 -2.92 6.48 1.65
CA LEU A 120 -2.26 5.45 0.86
C LEU A 120 -1.10 4.86 1.66
N PHE A 121 -1.09 3.52 1.73
CA PHE A 121 0.03 2.74 2.24
C PHE A 121 0.66 1.98 1.07
N TYR A 122 1.96 2.13 0.88
CA TYR A 122 2.73 1.39 -0.12
C TYR A 122 3.88 0.66 0.56
N TYR A 123 4.07 -0.59 0.21
CA TYR A 123 5.17 -1.41 0.66
C TYR A 123 5.82 -2.08 -0.54
N ALA A 124 7.14 -1.92 -0.69
CA ALA A 124 7.99 -2.66 -1.63
C ALA A 124 9.06 -3.42 -0.84
N GLY A 125 9.16 -4.73 -1.09
CA GLY A 125 10.09 -5.59 -0.36
C GLY A 125 9.71 -7.06 -0.45
N HIS A 126 10.46 -7.93 0.23
CA HIS A 126 10.09 -9.34 0.31
C HIS A 126 8.76 -9.54 1.04
N GLY A 127 7.98 -10.45 0.47
CA GLY A 127 6.82 -11.05 1.11
C GLY A 127 7.01 -12.56 1.23
N TYR A 128 6.37 -13.16 2.21
CA TYR A 128 6.39 -14.61 2.39
C TYR A 128 5.00 -15.16 2.63
N SER A 129 4.70 -16.33 2.10
CA SER A 129 3.41 -16.99 2.25
C SER A 129 3.59 -18.35 2.91
N GLN A 130 3.12 -18.49 4.14
CA GLN A 130 3.21 -19.72 4.95
C GLN A 130 1.88 -20.49 4.94
N LYS A 131 1.94 -21.80 4.81
CA LYS A 131 0.78 -22.67 4.99
C LYS A 131 0.40 -22.72 6.47
N LEU A 132 -0.88 -22.60 6.77
CA LEU A 132 -1.42 -22.73 8.12
C LEU A 132 -1.81 -24.18 8.43
N GLY A 133 -1.70 -24.57 9.70
CA GLY A 133 -2.00 -25.93 10.16
C GLY A 133 -3.45 -26.39 9.92
N TYR A 134 -4.40 -25.45 9.88
CA TYR A 134 -5.82 -25.73 9.60
C TYR A 134 -6.23 -25.47 8.13
N GLY A 135 -5.26 -25.37 7.25
CA GLY A 135 -5.47 -25.03 5.84
C GLY A 135 -5.42 -23.53 5.56
N GLY A 136 -5.28 -23.19 4.28
CA GLY A 136 -5.06 -21.81 3.86
C GLY A 136 -3.60 -21.37 3.99
N ARG A 137 -3.36 -20.11 3.69
CA ARG A 137 -2.03 -19.49 3.72
C ARG A 137 -2.11 -18.14 4.42
N MET A 138 -1.03 -17.77 5.13
CA MET A 138 -0.84 -16.47 5.72
C MET A 138 0.31 -15.75 5.00
N GLY A 139 0.06 -14.52 4.55
CA GLY A 139 1.08 -13.64 4.00
C GLY A 139 1.76 -12.83 5.10
N TYR A 140 3.03 -12.52 4.88
CA TYR A 140 3.86 -11.73 5.78
C TYR A 140 4.63 -10.68 5.03
N LEU A 141 4.70 -9.46 5.57
CA LEU A 141 5.71 -8.48 5.22
C LEU A 141 7.01 -8.83 5.94
N VAL A 142 8.11 -8.75 5.23
CA VAL A 142 9.44 -9.10 5.75
C VAL A 142 10.19 -7.81 6.11
N PRO A 143 10.34 -7.45 7.40
CA PRO A 143 11.22 -6.36 7.82
C PRO A 143 12.69 -6.69 7.51
N ARG A 144 13.54 -5.67 7.54
CA ARG A 144 14.97 -5.80 7.25
C ARG A 144 15.69 -6.87 8.08
N ASP A 145 15.30 -7.00 9.35
CA ASP A 145 15.90 -7.87 10.37
C ASP A 145 15.17 -9.20 10.58
N ALA A 146 14.15 -9.51 9.76
CA ALA A 146 13.48 -10.80 9.85
C ALA A 146 14.34 -11.90 9.20
N PRO A 147 14.64 -13.00 9.92
CA PRO A 147 15.42 -14.09 9.35
C PRO A 147 14.67 -14.83 8.25
N ASN A 148 15.42 -15.47 7.35
CA ASN A 148 14.84 -16.32 6.32
C ASN A 148 14.19 -17.56 6.98
N PRO A 149 12.91 -17.86 6.73
CA PRO A 149 12.19 -18.97 7.40
C PRO A 149 12.75 -20.36 7.08
N ASN A 150 13.53 -20.50 6.00
CA ASN A 150 14.25 -21.75 5.72
C ASN A 150 15.45 -21.98 6.65
N GLN A 151 15.95 -20.93 7.29
CA GLN A 151 17.10 -20.97 8.21
C GLN A 151 16.64 -20.88 9.66
N ASP A 152 15.72 -19.99 9.97
CA ASP A 152 15.14 -19.81 11.31
C ASP A 152 13.63 -19.54 11.23
N PRO A 153 12.81 -20.59 11.17
CA PRO A 153 11.35 -20.47 11.12
C PRO A 153 10.75 -19.73 12.32
N MET A 154 11.30 -19.97 13.52
CA MET A 154 10.80 -19.36 14.76
C MET A 154 11.13 -17.86 14.80
N GLY A 155 12.36 -17.50 14.51
CA GLY A 155 12.77 -16.09 14.41
C GLY A 155 11.97 -15.34 13.38
N PHE A 156 11.65 -15.97 12.23
CA PHE A 156 10.78 -15.39 11.22
C PHE A 156 9.39 -15.09 11.76
N GLU A 157 8.72 -16.04 12.38
CA GLU A 157 7.36 -15.85 12.93
C GLU A 157 7.33 -14.74 14.00
N LEU A 158 8.39 -14.60 14.77
CA LEU A 158 8.52 -13.55 15.78
C LEU A 158 8.82 -12.16 15.18
N SER A 159 9.43 -12.10 13.99
CA SER A 159 9.93 -10.86 13.38
C SER A 159 9.09 -10.36 12.21
N ALA A 160 8.46 -11.23 11.42
CA ALA A 160 7.64 -10.85 10.29
C ALA A 160 6.29 -10.24 10.74
N ILE A 161 5.70 -9.38 9.89
CA ILE A 161 4.38 -8.79 10.15
C ILE A 161 3.34 -9.50 9.30
N SER A 162 2.40 -10.19 9.95
CA SER A 162 1.35 -10.90 9.24
C SER A 162 0.36 -9.93 8.56
N MET A 163 -0.23 -10.38 7.44
CA MET A 163 -1.29 -9.62 6.78
C MET A 163 -2.55 -9.49 7.63
N GLN A 164 -2.75 -10.37 8.60
CA GLN A 164 -3.80 -10.22 9.62
C GLN A 164 -3.57 -8.99 10.50
N ASN A 165 -2.31 -8.69 10.86
CA ASN A 165 -1.97 -7.46 11.59
C ASN A 165 -2.28 -6.23 10.72
N ILE A 166 -1.93 -6.27 9.44
CA ILE A 166 -2.22 -5.19 8.49
C ILE A 166 -3.74 -4.98 8.36
N GLU A 167 -4.51 -6.05 8.24
CA GLU A 167 -5.98 -5.97 8.22
C GLU A 167 -6.53 -5.35 9.51
N THR A 168 -5.99 -5.74 10.66
CA THR A 168 -6.37 -5.15 11.95
C THR A 168 -6.09 -3.65 11.99
N TYR A 169 -4.93 -3.20 11.49
CA TYR A 169 -4.62 -1.78 11.38
C TYR A 169 -5.58 -1.06 10.42
N ALA A 170 -5.87 -1.66 9.26
CA ALA A 170 -6.81 -1.10 8.30
C ALA A 170 -8.23 -0.94 8.86
N ARG A 171 -8.70 -1.88 9.68
CA ARG A 171 -10.00 -1.80 10.37
C ARG A 171 -10.09 -0.64 11.37
N ASN A 172 -8.96 -0.19 11.93
CA ASN A 172 -8.88 0.93 12.85
C ASN A 172 -8.90 2.31 12.16
N ILE A 173 -8.92 2.37 10.84
CA ILE A 173 -8.99 3.61 10.06
C ILE A 173 -10.45 4.06 9.96
N SER A 174 -10.74 5.30 10.32
CA SER A 174 -12.06 5.95 10.17
C SER A 174 -12.17 6.78 8.89
N SER A 175 -11.03 7.13 8.27
CA SER A 175 -10.98 7.91 7.02
C SER A 175 -11.83 7.26 5.92
N LYS A 176 -12.47 8.07 5.08
CA LYS A 176 -13.37 7.59 4.00
C LYS A 176 -12.69 6.62 3.05
N HIS A 177 -11.45 6.93 2.65
CA HIS A 177 -10.71 6.10 1.70
C HIS A 177 -9.30 5.79 2.19
N ALA A 178 -8.95 4.51 2.19
CA ALA A 178 -7.59 4.04 2.42
C ALA A 178 -7.26 2.94 1.40
N LEU A 179 -6.16 3.15 0.68
CA LEU A 179 -5.59 2.22 -0.29
C LEU A 179 -4.31 1.61 0.27
N PHE A 180 -4.20 0.29 0.22
CA PHE A 180 -3.01 -0.47 0.57
C PHE A 180 -2.47 -1.14 -0.69
N VAL A 181 -1.23 -0.85 -1.02
CA VAL A 181 -0.53 -1.39 -2.19
C VAL A 181 0.70 -2.17 -1.71
N PHE A 182 0.81 -3.41 -2.14
CA PHE A 182 1.92 -4.28 -1.79
C PHE A 182 2.63 -4.74 -3.06
N ASP A 183 3.83 -4.26 -3.27
CA ASP A 183 4.73 -4.73 -4.30
C ASP A 183 5.67 -5.79 -3.71
N SER A 184 5.14 -7.01 -3.61
CA SER A 184 5.78 -8.15 -2.95
C SER A 184 5.10 -9.49 -3.29
N CYS A 185 5.82 -10.60 -3.12
CA CYS A 185 5.47 -11.93 -3.63
C CYS A 185 4.42 -12.74 -2.81
N PHE A 186 3.64 -12.17 -1.90
CA PHE A 186 2.71 -12.95 -1.05
C PHE A 186 1.22 -12.76 -1.33
N ALA A 187 0.93 -12.14 -2.38
CA ALA A 187 -0.30 -11.43 -2.71
C ALA A 187 -1.64 -12.18 -2.58
N GLY A 188 -1.68 -13.47 -2.63
CA GLY A 188 -2.96 -14.21 -2.69
C GLY A 188 -3.64 -14.48 -1.36
N SER A 189 -2.98 -14.27 -0.22
CA SER A 189 -3.49 -14.72 1.08
C SER A 189 -4.30 -13.67 1.87
N ILE A 190 -4.40 -12.43 1.36
CA ILE A 190 -5.10 -11.33 2.05
C ILE A 190 -6.63 -11.44 1.92
N PHE A 191 -7.14 -12.12 0.88
CA PHE A 191 -8.51 -11.91 0.42
C PHE A 191 -9.48 -13.07 0.67
N ASN A 192 -9.39 -13.75 1.80
CA ASN A 192 -10.55 -14.52 2.29
C ASN A 192 -11.67 -13.63 2.86
N VAL A 193 -11.60 -12.31 2.61
CA VAL A 193 -12.68 -11.39 2.97
C VAL A 193 -13.80 -11.54 1.96
N THR A 194 -14.89 -12.17 2.38
CA THR A 194 -16.15 -12.28 1.66
C THR A 194 -16.51 -10.96 0.99
N ARG A 195 -16.50 -10.93 -0.33
CA ARG A 195 -16.99 -9.82 -1.14
C ARG A 195 -18.49 -9.66 -0.91
N ALA A 196 -18.89 -8.88 0.06
CA ALA A 196 -20.23 -8.31 0.08
C ALA A 196 -20.26 -7.12 -0.87
N ILE A 197 -20.76 -7.32 -2.08
CA ILE A 197 -21.01 -6.23 -3.05
C ILE A 197 -22.31 -5.52 -2.60
N PRO A 198 -22.26 -4.25 -2.17
CA PRO A 198 -23.48 -3.51 -1.86
C PRO A 198 -24.23 -3.14 -3.14
N LYS A 199 -25.55 -3.35 -3.16
CA LYS A 199 -26.43 -3.18 -4.33
C LYS A 199 -26.80 -1.73 -4.69
N ALA A 200 -26.33 -0.68 -4.02
CA ALA A 200 -26.69 0.70 -4.34
C ALA A 200 -25.50 1.64 -4.35
N ILE A 201 -25.37 2.45 -5.40
CA ILE A 201 -24.28 3.39 -5.64
C ILE A 201 -24.29 4.55 -4.63
N GLU A 202 -25.45 4.98 -4.16
CA GLU A 202 -25.60 6.10 -3.21
C GLU A 202 -25.04 5.81 -1.81
N LEU A 203 -24.98 4.55 -1.39
CA LEU A 203 -24.39 4.13 -0.12
C LEU A 203 -22.87 3.97 -0.15
N LYS A 204 -22.25 3.95 -1.35
CA LYS A 204 -20.80 3.70 -1.51
C LYS A 204 -19.93 4.89 -1.12
N THR A 205 -20.44 6.11 -1.26
CA THR A 205 -19.69 7.34 -0.95
C THR A 205 -19.72 7.71 0.53
N ALA A 206 -20.68 7.18 1.29
CA ALA A 206 -20.85 7.48 2.72
C ALA A 206 -20.11 6.51 3.64
N ARG A 207 -19.70 5.31 3.16
CA ARG A 207 -19.01 4.32 3.99
C ARG A 207 -17.50 4.33 3.77
N PRO A 208 -16.71 4.11 4.83
CA PRO A 208 -15.26 3.95 4.69
C PRO A 208 -14.90 2.81 3.74
N VAL A 209 -14.06 3.10 2.74
CA VAL A 209 -13.59 2.12 1.75
C VAL A 209 -12.14 1.74 2.05
N ARG A 210 -11.87 0.44 2.10
CA ARG A 210 -10.52 -0.12 2.23
C ARG A 210 -10.26 -0.98 1.00
N GLN A 211 -9.22 -0.63 0.26
CA GLN A 211 -8.80 -1.35 -0.93
C GLN A 211 -7.39 -1.88 -0.74
N PHE A 212 -7.15 -3.09 -1.25
CA PHE A 212 -5.84 -3.74 -1.22
C PHE A 212 -5.48 -4.14 -2.64
N ILE A 213 -4.27 -3.80 -3.07
CA ILE A 213 -3.69 -4.17 -4.36
C ILE A 213 -2.36 -4.85 -4.08
N THR A 214 -2.11 -5.92 -4.84
CA THR A 214 -0.89 -6.71 -4.73
C THR A 214 -0.32 -6.97 -6.13
N SER A 215 1.00 -7.01 -6.26
CA SER A 215 1.69 -7.19 -7.54
C SER A 215 1.68 -8.62 -8.08
N GLY A 216 1.40 -9.62 -7.23
CA GLY A 216 1.37 -11.03 -7.63
C GLY A 216 0.31 -11.84 -6.90
N SER A 217 0.06 -13.08 -7.34
CA SER A 217 -0.78 -14.07 -6.65
C SER A 217 0.05 -14.91 -5.67
N ALA A 218 -0.62 -15.70 -4.80
CA ALA A 218 0.03 -16.49 -3.74
C ALA A 218 1.09 -17.48 -4.25
N ASP A 219 1.02 -17.86 -5.52
CA ASP A 219 1.90 -18.86 -6.16
C ASP A 219 2.79 -18.25 -7.24
N GLN A 220 2.88 -16.92 -7.32
CA GLN A 220 3.62 -16.20 -8.35
C GLN A 220 4.78 -15.43 -7.72
N GLU A 221 6.02 -15.77 -8.13
CA GLU A 221 7.19 -14.93 -7.83
C GLU A 221 7.12 -13.66 -8.68
N VAL A 222 7.29 -12.50 -8.04
CA VAL A 222 7.41 -11.23 -8.74
C VAL A 222 8.89 -11.01 -9.01
N PRO A 223 9.33 -10.87 -10.29
CA PRO A 223 10.73 -10.57 -10.60
C PRO A 223 11.13 -9.22 -10.01
N ASP A 224 12.38 -9.16 -9.50
CA ASP A 224 13.04 -7.93 -9.06
C ASP A 224 13.46 -7.06 -10.26
#